data_556cea38cfd6421117c3bb12055c314e
#
_entry.id   556cea38cfd6421117c3bb12055c314e
#
_cell.length_a   1.000
_cell.length_b   1.000
_cell.length_c   1.000
_cell.angle_alpha   90.00
_cell.angle_beta   90.00
_cell.angle_gamma   90.00
#
_symmetry.space_group_name_H-M   'P 1'
#
loop_
_entity.id
_entity.type
_entity.pdbx_description
1 polymer ?
#
loop_
_entity_poly.entity_id
_entity_poly.type
_entity_poly.pdbx_seq_one_letter_code
_entity_poly.pdbx_strand_id
1 'polypeptide(L)'
;MTLPSEKIAELGLELPEVAKPVAAYVPAIEDRGVVRTSGQLPLENGELACIGAVGEDGADPEDAYEAARICALNAMAAAAAV
;
A
#
# COMPACT_ATOMS: atom_id res chain seq x y z
N MET A 1 -16.59 18.78 -0.27
CA MET A 1 -15.97 17.49 0.04
C MET A 1 -14.53 17.47 -0.45
N THR A 2 -13.58 17.08 0.40
CA THR A 2 -12.17 17.01 0.04
C THR A 2 -11.89 15.76 -0.78
N LEU A 3 -11.22 15.89 -1.91
CA LEU A 3 -10.79 14.72 -2.70
C LEU A 3 -9.72 13.94 -1.95
N PRO A 4 -9.65 12.61 -2.11
CA PRO A 4 -8.61 11.80 -1.47
C PRO A 4 -7.20 12.30 -1.75
N SER A 5 -6.90 12.71 -2.98
CA SER A 5 -5.58 13.25 -3.34
C SER A 5 -5.24 14.53 -2.58
N GLU A 6 -6.23 15.39 -2.36
CA GLU A 6 -6.05 16.62 -1.58
C GLU A 6 -5.78 16.29 -0.12
N LYS A 7 -6.49 15.31 0.43
CA LYS A 7 -6.32 14.90 1.82
C LYS A 7 -4.95 14.27 2.07
N ILE A 8 -4.47 13.47 1.12
CA ILE A 8 -3.13 12.88 1.19
C ILE A 8 -2.07 13.97 1.26
N ALA A 9 -2.17 14.98 0.38
CA ALA A 9 -1.25 16.11 0.37
C ALA A 9 -1.34 16.93 1.67
N GLU A 10 -2.54 17.15 2.17
CA GLU A 10 -2.82 17.87 3.41
C GLU A 10 -2.17 17.19 4.62
N LEU A 11 -2.13 15.86 4.64
CA LEU A 11 -1.50 15.09 5.70
C LEU A 11 0.02 15.00 5.57
N GLY A 12 0.61 15.59 4.53
CA GLY A 12 2.04 15.53 4.29
C GLY A 12 2.53 14.19 3.79
N LEU A 13 1.65 13.38 3.23
CA LEU A 13 1.99 12.06 2.71
C LEU A 13 2.27 12.14 1.21
N GLU A 14 3.22 11.32 0.76
CA GLU A 14 3.48 11.13 -0.67
C GLU A 14 3.13 9.69 -1.01
N LEU A 15 2.36 9.51 -2.10
CA LEU A 15 2.08 8.17 -2.59
C LEU A 15 3.33 7.61 -3.27
N PRO A 16 3.69 6.35 -2.98
CA PRO A 16 4.80 5.70 -3.66
C PRO A 16 4.47 5.40 -5.12
N GLU A 17 5.48 4.98 -5.88
CA GLU A 17 5.24 4.40 -7.19
C GLU A 17 4.46 3.10 -7.02
N VAL A 18 3.60 2.79 -8.00
CA VAL A 18 2.84 1.54 -7.98
C VAL A 18 3.78 0.35 -7.99
N ALA A 19 3.69 -0.52 -6.97
CA ALA A 19 4.52 -1.71 -6.89
C ALA A 19 4.19 -2.67 -8.02
N LYS A 20 5.23 -3.25 -8.64
CA LYS A 20 5.02 -4.26 -9.69
C LYS A 20 4.44 -5.52 -9.08
N PRO A 21 3.38 -6.10 -9.67
CA PRO A 21 2.85 -7.37 -9.21
C PRO A 21 3.90 -8.48 -9.26
N VAL A 22 3.97 -9.28 -8.20
CA VAL A 22 4.89 -10.42 -8.12
C VAL A 22 4.31 -11.69 -8.73
N ALA A 23 3.13 -11.61 -9.33
CA ALA A 23 2.42 -12.72 -9.97
C ALA A 23 1.56 -12.19 -11.11
N ALA A 24 0.80 -13.06 -11.77
CA ALA A 24 -0.01 -12.71 -12.94
C ALA A 24 -1.33 -12.03 -12.50
N TYR A 25 -1.25 -10.81 -11.99
CA TYR A 25 -2.43 -10.00 -11.64
C TYR A 25 -2.12 -8.52 -11.90
N VAL A 26 -3.16 -7.68 -11.85
CA VAL A 26 -3.02 -6.23 -12.00
C VAL A 26 -3.15 -5.55 -10.63
N PRO A 27 -2.48 -4.41 -10.42
CA PRO A 27 -2.54 -3.72 -9.12
C PRO A 27 -3.94 -3.23 -8.74
N ALA A 28 -4.70 -2.73 -9.71
CA ALA A 28 -6.05 -2.22 -9.46
C ALA A 28 -6.87 -2.21 -10.73
N ILE A 29 -8.18 -2.23 -10.57
CA ILE A 29 -9.14 -2.04 -11.66
C ILE A 29 -10.26 -1.12 -11.21
N GLU A 30 -10.87 -0.44 -12.16
CA GLU A 30 -12.10 0.31 -11.92
C GLU A 30 -13.26 -0.41 -12.60
N ASP A 31 -14.36 -0.58 -11.90
CA ASP A 31 -15.59 -1.16 -12.44
C ASP A 31 -16.79 -0.45 -11.85
N ARG A 32 -17.59 0.17 -12.72
CA ARG A 32 -18.85 0.84 -12.35
C ARG A 32 -18.70 1.86 -11.22
N GLY A 33 -17.63 2.66 -11.27
CA GLY A 33 -17.36 3.69 -10.27
C GLY A 33 -16.74 3.18 -8.99
N VAL A 34 -16.38 1.89 -8.93
CA VAL A 34 -15.70 1.28 -7.79
C VAL A 34 -14.30 0.86 -8.19
N VAL A 35 -13.31 1.25 -7.42
CA VAL A 35 -11.92 0.81 -7.61
C VAL A 35 -11.62 -0.32 -6.64
N ARG A 36 -11.06 -1.40 -7.17
CA ARG A 36 -10.61 -2.55 -6.38
C ARG A 36 -9.12 -2.73 -6.57
N THR A 37 -8.39 -2.87 -5.49
CA THR A 37 -6.96 -3.16 -5.56
C THR A 37 -6.71 -4.63 -5.24
N SER A 38 -5.61 -5.17 -5.78
CA SER A 38 -5.08 -6.44 -5.31
C SER A 38 -4.47 -6.25 -3.92
N GLY A 39 -4.17 -7.35 -3.24
CA GLY A 39 -3.44 -7.31 -1.99
C GLY A 39 -2.07 -6.67 -2.20
N GLN A 40 -1.64 -5.88 -1.23
CA GLN A 40 -0.37 -5.16 -1.33
C GLN A 40 0.61 -5.69 -0.28
N LEU A 41 1.87 -5.78 -0.68
CA LEU A 41 2.96 -6.12 0.21
C LEU A 41 3.57 -4.84 0.78
N PRO A 42 4.25 -4.91 1.93
CA PRO A 42 4.93 -3.76 2.50
C PRO A 42 6.27 -3.49 1.80
N LEU A 43 6.19 -3.27 0.49
CA LEU A 43 7.35 -2.97 -0.35
C LEU A 43 7.64 -1.48 -0.34
N GLU A 44 8.87 -1.13 -0.01
CA GLU A 44 9.39 0.23 -0.07
C GLU A 44 10.71 0.19 -0.83
N ASN A 45 10.77 0.88 -1.96
CA ASN A 45 11.93 0.86 -2.86
C ASN A 45 12.35 -0.55 -3.29
N GLY A 46 11.36 -1.45 -3.48
CA GLY A 46 11.60 -2.82 -3.92
C GLY A 46 11.97 -3.80 -2.83
N GLU A 47 12.05 -3.37 -1.59
CA GLU A 47 12.40 -4.21 -0.45
C GLU A 47 11.22 -4.35 0.52
N LEU A 48 11.05 -5.55 1.09
CA LEU A 48 10.04 -5.77 2.12
C LEU A 48 10.48 -5.08 3.42
N ALA A 49 9.59 -4.26 3.99
CA ALA A 49 9.85 -3.55 5.23
C ALA A 49 9.86 -4.47 6.45
N CYS A 50 9.17 -5.61 6.35
CA CYS A 50 8.99 -6.52 7.48
C CYS A 50 8.70 -7.92 6.96
N ILE A 51 9.28 -8.93 7.59
CA ILE A 51 9.09 -10.33 7.21
C ILE A 51 8.83 -11.15 8.46
N GLY A 52 7.92 -12.12 8.35
CA GLY A 52 7.60 -13.04 9.42
C GLY A 52 6.33 -12.69 10.17
N ALA A 53 5.91 -13.60 11.03
CA ALA A 53 4.73 -13.39 11.87
C ALA A 53 5.03 -12.37 12.97
N VAL A 54 4.02 -11.61 13.37
CA VAL A 54 4.14 -10.65 14.47
C VAL A 54 4.24 -11.42 15.79
N GLY A 55 5.26 -11.13 16.59
CA GLY A 55 5.47 -11.77 17.88
C GLY A 55 6.94 -11.87 18.25
N GLU A 56 7.21 -12.59 19.34
CA GLU A 56 8.57 -12.68 19.91
C GLU A 56 9.59 -13.31 18.97
N ASP A 57 9.18 -14.26 18.14
CA ASP A 57 10.06 -14.96 17.22
C ASP A 57 9.95 -14.48 15.79
N GLY A 58 9.36 -13.31 15.57
CA GLY A 58 9.12 -12.76 14.24
C GLY A 58 9.23 -11.26 14.23
N ALA A 59 8.31 -10.61 13.48
CA ALA A 59 8.30 -9.16 13.36
C ALA A 59 7.86 -8.50 14.67
N ASP A 60 8.55 -7.42 15.03
CA ASP A 60 8.17 -6.57 16.15
C ASP A 60 6.81 -5.91 15.83
N PRO A 61 5.87 -5.79 16.80
CA PRO A 61 4.60 -5.11 16.58
C PRO A 61 4.73 -3.70 16.01
N GLU A 62 5.72 -2.93 16.41
CA GLU A 62 5.95 -1.58 15.85
C GLU A 62 6.38 -1.64 14.38
N ASP A 63 7.24 -2.58 14.03
CA ASP A 63 7.66 -2.79 12.64
C ASP A 63 6.49 -3.29 11.78
N ALA A 64 5.64 -4.14 12.34
CA ALA A 64 4.44 -4.63 11.65
C ALA A 64 3.43 -3.49 11.42
N TYR A 65 3.27 -2.59 12.37
CA TYR A 65 2.43 -1.40 12.21
C TYR A 65 2.94 -0.54 11.05
N GLU A 66 4.23 -0.27 11.00
CA GLU A 66 4.83 0.52 9.92
C GLU A 66 4.71 -0.20 8.58
N ALA A 67 4.87 -1.53 8.56
CA ALA A 67 4.66 -2.33 7.36
C ALA A 67 3.22 -2.23 6.85
N ALA A 68 2.24 -2.27 7.75
CA ALA A 68 0.83 -2.10 7.40
C ALA A 68 0.57 -0.71 6.81
N ARG A 69 1.20 0.32 7.35
CA ARG A 69 1.12 1.68 6.83
C ARG A 69 1.64 1.73 5.38
N ILE A 70 2.76 1.08 5.11
CA ILE A 70 3.33 1.00 3.77
C ILE A 70 2.39 0.26 2.82
N CYS A 71 1.78 -0.84 3.27
CA CYS A 71 0.77 -1.57 2.49
C CYS A 71 -0.40 -0.65 2.10
N ALA A 72 -0.89 0.14 3.03
CA ALA A 72 -1.99 1.07 2.78
C ALA A 72 -1.61 2.13 1.76
N LEU A 73 -0.40 2.69 1.86
CA LEU A 73 0.09 3.68 0.88
C LEU A 73 0.24 3.05 -0.51
N ASN A 74 0.72 1.81 -0.59
CA ASN A 74 0.83 1.09 -1.86
C ASN A 74 -0.55 0.82 -2.46
N ALA A 75 -1.54 0.48 -1.65
CA ALA A 75 -2.92 0.28 -2.12
C ALA A 75 -3.51 1.60 -2.65
N MET A 76 -3.29 2.71 -1.96
CA MET A 76 -3.75 4.02 -2.41
C MET A 76 -3.06 4.43 -3.71
N ALA A 77 -1.77 4.14 -3.86
CA ALA A 77 -1.04 4.41 -5.10
C ALA A 77 -1.63 3.61 -6.27
N ALA A 78 -1.92 2.33 -6.05
CA ALA A 78 -2.54 1.48 -7.08
C ALA A 78 -3.92 2.01 -7.48
N ALA A 79 -4.73 2.40 -6.51
CA ALA A 79 -6.06 2.98 -6.78
C ALA A 79 -5.97 4.31 -7.54
N ALA A 80 -5.01 5.16 -7.22
CA ALA A 80 -4.83 6.45 -7.85
C ALA A 80 -4.36 6.34 -9.31
N ALA A 81 -3.80 5.20 -9.70
CA ALA A 81 -3.27 4.98 -11.04
C ALA A 81 -4.34 4.54 -12.06
N VAL A 82 -5.56 4.26 -11.63
CA VAL A 82 -6.65 3.85 -12.53
C VAL A 82 -7.75 4.87 -12.67
#